data_a2855771bc056b15b149a6cd17900745
#
_entry.id   a2855771bc056b15b149a6cd17900745
#
_cell.length_a   1.000
_cell.length_b   1.000
_cell.length_c   1.000
_cell.angle_alpha   90.00
_cell.angle_beta   90.00
_cell.angle_gamma   90.00
#
_symmetry.space_group_name_H-M   'P 1'
#
loop_
_entity.id
_entity.type
_entity.pdbx_description
1 polymer ?
#
loop_
_entity_poly.entity_id
_entity_poly.type
_entity_poly.pdbx_seq_one_letter_code
_entity_poly.pdbx_strand_id
1 'polypeptide(L)'
;MAIAPVNAVNVVSTKAVESKKVSNPIQTVKPEVQQTAPESGALKAYFMGGNAATVSFGGFPVSTGKFITKQIDDVPCCCCGGRMVRNNQMDAKAREFAGIRGEKLADKIDADKDFFRTPQRVVMVLAAEEARKNPSYDLAQAKSAAGRGLKEKTQNYCINSLRDADTVVKAAYGENNATSKLIANQIEELSSGKINRQSFTDKLVKQQGSLDPVTYEKVMDAAMNIPMDFSEVRKAYGQANGSAQGIAKALLKQSMQTIEHIHPKSKGGPNATENFIAECGDCNWPRGNSSYLQWLKIHPEYPLKAQDHIEWFQQQIVDGKIDSRYDDYGVDVKKTLSKETHGQIELKVLNPEKIKQLREAKQAGKDVNVSEEIAKQYGEKKTEKSEEK
;
A
#
# COMPACT_ATOMS: atom_id res chain seq x y z
N MET A 1 -20.19 -64.86 -4.47
CA MET A 1 -19.77 -64.22 -3.18
C MET A 1 -20.59 -62.94 -3.02
N ALA A 2 -21.48 -62.95 -2.05
CA ALA A 2 -22.41 -61.85 -1.82
C ALA A 2 -21.76 -60.78 -0.90
N ILE A 3 -21.88 -59.50 -1.31
CA ILE A 3 -21.42 -58.35 -0.50
C ILE A 3 -22.61 -57.87 0.34
N ALA A 4 -22.43 -57.82 1.66
CA ALA A 4 -23.41 -57.35 2.63
C ALA A 4 -23.53 -55.80 2.66
N PRO A 5 -24.70 -55.24 2.99
CA PRO A 5 -24.92 -53.80 3.04
C PRO A 5 -24.42 -53.19 4.35
N VAL A 6 -23.84 -51.95 4.25
CA VAL A 6 -23.35 -51.13 5.36
C VAL A 6 -24.51 -50.35 5.99
N ASN A 7 -24.57 -50.38 7.31
CA ASN A 7 -25.59 -49.81 8.18
C ASN A 7 -25.77 -48.30 8.11
N ALA A 8 -27.03 -47.87 8.26
CA ALA A 8 -27.50 -46.52 8.39
C ALA A 8 -27.00 -45.84 9.69
N VAL A 9 -26.56 -44.58 9.59
CA VAL A 9 -26.21 -43.72 10.72
C VAL A 9 -27.46 -43.01 11.23
N ASN A 10 -27.72 -43.15 12.53
CA ASN A 10 -28.82 -42.53 13.26
C ASN A 10 -28.67 -40.98 13.26
N VAL A 11 -29.73 -40.29 12.83
CA VAL A 11 -29.92 -38.85 13.01
C VAL A 11 -30.51 -38.61 14.40
N VAL A 12 -29.76 -37.94 15.27
CA VAL A 12 -30.25 -37.48 16.57
C VAL A 12 -30.97 -36.14 16.38
N SER A 13 -32.27 -36.15 16.63
CA SER A 13 -33.14 -34.97 16.63
C SER A 13 -32.91 -34.16 17.91
N THR A 14 -32.43 -32.93 17.79
CA THR A 14 -32.36 -31.97 18.89
C THR A 14 -33.65 -31.16 18.98
N LYS A 15 -34.33 -31.26 20.12
CA LYS A 15 -35.52 -30.50 20.48
C LYS A 15 -35.21 -29.00 20.61
N ALA A 16 -36.07 -28.19 20.03
CA ALA A 16 -36.10 -26.73 20.19
C ALA A 16 -36.44 -26.36 21.65
N VAL A 17 -35.64 -25.45 22.21
CA VAL A 17 -35.92 -24.81 23.49
C VAL A 17 -36.65 -23.50 23.23
N GLU A 18 -37.90 -23.40 23.66
CA GLU A 18 -38.70 -22.19 23.66
C GLU A 18 -38.13 -21.17 24.67
N SER A 19 -37.69 -20.00 24.22
CA SER A 19 -37.33 -18.88 25.08
C SER A 19 -38.54 -17.96 25.30
N LYS A 20 -39.00 -17.86 26.54
CA LYS A 20 -40.04 -16.94 26.99
C LYS A 20 -39.57 -15.48 26.83
N LYS A 21 -40.32 -14.68 26.08
CA LYS A 21 -40.23 -13.22 26.02
C LYS A 21 -40.68 -12.63 27.37
N VAL A 22 -39.77 -11.94 28.05
CA VAL A 22 -40.11 -11.02 29.13
C VAL A 22 -40.08 -9.60 28.52
N SER A 23 -41.22 -8.97 28.44
CA SER A 23 -41.40 -7.58 27.99
C SER A 23 -41.42 -6.66 29.20
N ASN A 24 -40.36 -5.86 29.39
CA ASN A 24 -40.43 -4.67 30.27
C ASN A 24 -40.38 -3.41 29.38
N PRO A 25 -41.28 -2.45 29.59
CA PRO A 25 -41.27 -1.18 28.83
C PRO A 25 -40.20 -0.24 29.41
N ILE A 26 -39.17 0.07 28.60
CA ILE A 26 -38.23 1.12 28.92
C ILE A 26 -38.85 2.46 28.50
N GLN A 27 -39.10 3.33 29.47
CA GLN A 27 -39.46 4.73 29.23
C GLN A 27 -38.26 5.47 28.63
N THR A 28 -38.42 5.93 27.38
CA THR A 28 -37.47 6.81 26.73
C THR A 28 -37.65 8.24 27.20
N VAL A 29 -36.75 8.70 28.06
CA VAL A 29 -36.59 10.14 28.35
C VAL A 29 -35.68 10.69 27.24
N LYS A 30 -36.24 11.57 26.40
CA LYS A 30 -35.47 12.37 25.44
C LYS A 30 -34.75 13.51 26.19
N PRO A 31 -33.41 13.63 26.10
CA PRO A 31 -32.78 14.89 26.47
C PRO A 31 -32.89 15.87 25.30
N GLU A 32 -33.51 17.00 25.54
CA GLU A 32 -33.49 18.18 24.67
C GLU A 32 -32.08 18.75 24.69
N VAL A 33 -31.33 18.57 23.59
CA VAL A 33 -30.00 19.20 23.43
C VAL A 33 -30.22 20.48 22.61
N GLN A 34 -30.16 21.62 23.30
CA GLN A 34 -30.01 22.92 22.66
C GLN A 34 -28.64 22.93 21.94
N GLN A 35 -28.65 22.93 20.61
CA GLN A 35 -27.49 23.19 19.79
C GLN A 35 -27.15 24.67 19.79
N THR A 36 -26.21 25.09 20.64
CA THR A 36 -25.46 26.32 20.41
C THR A 36 -24.28 25.99 19.51
N ALA A 37 -24.18 26.66 18.34
CA ALA A 37 -23.05 26.56 17.45
C ALA A 37 -21.76 26.96 18.22
N PRO A 38 -20.67 26.18 18.13
CA PRO A 38 -19.42 26.57 18.70
C PRO A 38 -18.75 27.63 17.82
N GLU A 39 -18.38 28.75 18.45
CA GLU A 39 -17.46 29.73 17.93
C GLU A 39 -16.12 29.05 17.54
N SER A 40 -15.50 29.56 16.48
CA SER A 40 -14.19 29.14 15.98
C SER A 40 -13.12 29.37 17.05
N GLY A 41 -12.75 28.32 17.74
CA GLY A 41 -11.70 28.34 18.78
C GLY A 41 -11.51 26.98 19.39
N ALA A 42 -10.35 26.38 19.14
CA ALA A 42 -9.72 25.30 19.89
C ALA A 42 -10.66 24.18 20.42
N LEU A 43 -10.80 23.08 19.67
CA LEU A 43 -11.34 21.83 20.20
C LEU A 43 -10.43 21.35 21.35
N LYS A 44 -10.88 21.52 22.60
CA LYS A 44 -10.27 20.90 23.77
C LYS A 44 -10.52 19.40 23.69
N ALA A 45 -9.47 18.63 23.40
CA ALA A 45 -9.52 17.18 23.52
C ALA A 45 -9.60 16.80 24.99
N TYR A 46 -10.66 16.13 25.41
CA TYR A 46 -10.76 15.52 26.73
C TYR A 46 -9.85 14.30 26.81
N PHE A 47 -8.69 14.45 27.46
CA PHE A 47 -7.91 13.32 27.93
C PHE A 47 -8.08 13.18 29.44
N MET A 48 -8.59 12.05 29.89
CA MET A 48 -8.60 11.66 31.29
C MET A 48 -7.20 11.18 31.70
N GLY A 49 -6.50 11.99 32.54
CA GLY A 49 -5.36 11.56 33.34
C GLY A 49 -3.99 11.61 32.72
N GLY A 50 -3.17 12.60 33.04
CA GLY A 50 -1.74 12.73 32.74
C GLY A 50 -1.45 13.98 31.91
N ASN A 51 -0.39 14.73 32.25
CA ASN A 51 0.04 15.97 31.59
C ASN A 51 0.04 15.85 30.04
N ALA A 52 -1.09 16.15 29.44
CA ALA A 52 -1.24 16.17 28.00
C ALA A 52 -0.69 17.49 27.46
N ALA A 53 0.48 17.44 26.83
CA ALA A 53 0.88 18.50 25.92
C ALA A 53 -0.26 18.70 24.91
N THR A 54 -0.80 19.91 24.83
CA THR A 54 -1.87 20.26 23.90
C THR A 54 -1.36 20.01 22.49
N VAL A 55 -1.87 18.95 21.83
CA VAL A 55 -1.53 18.69 20.43
C VAL A 55 -2.35 19.66 19.61
N SER A 56 -1.71 20.70 19.10
CA SER A 56 -2.29 21.58 18.11
C SER A 56 -2.31 20.80 16.78
N PHE A 57 -3.49 20.36 16.35
CA PHE A 57 -3.71 19.82 15.02
C PHE A 57 -3.99 21.00 14.09
N GLY A 58 -3.12 21.23 13.09
CA GLY A 58 -3.28 22.32 12.13
C GLY A 58 -4.32 22.05 11.04
N GLY A 59 -4.73 20.79 10.86
CA GLY A 59 -5.65 20.38 9.83
C GLY A 59 -7.12 20.68 10.11
N PHE A 60 -7.98 20.47 9.12
CA PHE A 60 -9.43 20.69 9.25
C PHE A 60 -10.21 19.36 9.36
N PRO A 61 -11.35 19.35 10.09
CA PRO A 61 -12.18 18.15 10.20
C PRO A 61 -12.72 17.66 8.86
N VAL A 62 -12.53 16.37 8.58
CA VAL A 62 -13.05 15.75 7.37
C VAL A 62 -13.35 14.27 7.63
N SER A 63 -14.42 13.75 7.04
CA SER A 63 -14.67 12.31 7.10
C SER A 63 -13.76 11.56 6.12
N THR A 64 -13.36 10.33 6.46
CA THR A 64 -12.52 9.48 5.60
C THR A 64 -13.08 9.32 4.19
N GLY A 65 -14.42 9.24 4.04
CA GLY A 65 -15.07 9.13 2.72
C GLY A 65 -15.03 10.40 1.88
N LYS A 66 -14.77 11.55 2.49
CA LYS A 66 -14.67 12.86 1.82
C LYS A 66 -13.24 13.37 1.69
N PHE A 67 -12.25 12.63 2.20
CA PHE A 67 -10.86 13.03 2.06
C PHE A 67 -10.45 13.07 0.59
N ILE A 68 -9.69 14.10 0.20
CA ILE A 68 -9.47 14.45 -1.21
C ILE A 68 -8.90 13.30 -2.05
N THR A 69 -8.02 12.48 -1.48
CA THR A 69 -7.42 11.36 -2.21
C THR A 69 -8.46 10.35 -2.72
N LYS A 70 -9.63 10.26 -2.07
CA LYS A 70 -10.75 9.41 -2.54
C LYS A 70 -11.38 9.90 -3.85
N GLN A 71 -11.05 11.10 -4.30
CA GLN A 71 -11.60 11.73 -5.49
C GLN A 71 -10.60 11.75 -6.65
N ILE A 72 -9.35 11.34 -6.41
CA ILE A 72 -8.24 11.37 -7.37
C ILE A 72 -7.86 9.94 -7.74
N ASP A 73 -7.52 9.71 -9.00
CA ASP A 73 -7.03 8.43 -9.50
C ASP A 73 -5.52 8.32 -9.29
N ASP A 74 -5.02 7.10 -9.36
CA ASP A 74 -3.59 6.77 -9.36
C ASP A 74 -2.82 7.24 -8.13
N VAL A 75 -3.51 7.40 -7.00
CA VAL A 75 -2.87 7.75 -5.73
C VAL A 75 -1.89 6.65 -5.34
N PRO A 76 -0.60 6.94 -5.10
CA PRO A 76 0.33 5.94 -4.60
C PRO A 76 0.03 5.62 -3.14
N CYS A 77 0.16 4.35 -2.76
CA CYS A 77 0.06 3.93 -1.36
C CYS A 77 1.25 4.47 -0.56
N CYS A 78 1.01 5.15 0.55
CA CYS A 78 2.10 5.68 1.37
C CYS A 78 2.95 4.59 2.04
N CYS A 79 2.47 3.36 2.11
CA CYS A 79 3.19 2.24 2.72
C CYS A 79 4.04 1.47 1.70
N CYS A 80 3.46 1.05 0.57
CA CYS A 80 4.13 0.20 -0.41
C CYS A 80 4.41 0.88 -1.76
N GLY A 81 4.04 2.14 -1.95
CA GLY A 81 4.20 2.89 -3.20
C GLY A 81 3.28 2.47 -4.35
N GLY A 82 2.63 1.31 -4.25
CA GLY A 82 1.82 0.78 -5.34
C GLY A 82 0.59 1.64 -5.64
N ARG A 83 0.24 1.77 -6.93
CA ARG A 83 -0.96 2.53 -7.37
C ARG A 83 -2.23 1.94 -6.77
N MET A 84 -3.16 2.79 -6.37
CA MET A 84 -4.41 2.37 -5.74
C MET A 84 -5.60 2.55 -6.70
N VAL A 85 -6.59 1.68 -6.54
CA VAL A 85 -7.85 1.74 -7.31
C VAL A 85 -8.96 2.24 -6.39
N ARG A 86 -9.69 3.27 -6.80
CA ARG A 86 -10.88 3.74 -6.07
C ARG A 86 -11.95 2.65 -6.06
N ASN A 87 -12.65 2.48 -4.94
CA ASN A 87 -13.64 1.43 -4.77
C ASN A 87 -14.75 1.47 -5.85
N ASN A 88 -15.21 2.67 -6.22
CA ASN A 88 -16.22 2.85 -7.26
C ASN A 88 -15.72 2.59 -8.69
N GLN A 89 -14.41 2.49 -8.89
CA GLN A 89 -13.79 2.19 -10.20
C GLN A 89 -13.30 0.74 -10.31
N MET A 90 -13.34 -0.03 -9.24
CA MET A 90 -12.84 -1.40 -9.19
C MET A 90 -13.43 -2.29 -10.30
N ASP A 91 -14.74 -2.19 -10.53
CA ASP A 91 -15.41 -2.98 -11.57
C ASP A 91 -15.05 -2.51 -12.99
N ALA A 92 -14.84 -1.22 -13.19
CA ALA A 92 -14.40 -0.68 -14.48
C ALA A 92 -12.98 -1.15 -14.79
N LYS A 93 -12.05 -1.04 -13.82
CA LYS A 93 -10.67 -1.49 -13.97
C LYS A 93 -10.58 -3.01 -14.22
N ALA A 94 -11.37 -3.80 -13.50
CA ALA A 94 -11.40 -5.25 -13.72
C ALA A 94 -11.97 -5.64 -15.10
N ARG A 95 -12.93 -4.90 -15.64
CA ARG A 95 -13.48 -5.14 -17.00
C ARG A 95 -12.45 -4.96 -18.10
N GLU A 96 -11.41 -4.16 -17.90
CA GLU A 96 -10.34 -3.97 -18.86
C GLU A 96 -9.60 -5.28 -19.18
N PHE A 97 -9.70 -6.29 -18.32
CA PHE A 97 -9.13 -7.63 -18.54
C PHE A 97 -10.10 -8.61 -19.22
N ALA A 98 -11.36 -8.24 -19.41
CA ALA A 98 -12.35 -9.11 -20.01
C ALA A 98 -12.18 -9.19 -21.52
N GLY A 99 -12.14 -10.41 -22.06
CA GLY A 99 -12.11 -10.66 -23.51
C GLY A 99 -10.76 -10.41 -24.20
N ILE A 100 -9.73 -9.96 -23.49
CA ILE A 100 -8.38 -9.85 -24.04
C ILE A 100 -7.61 -11.16 -23.83
N ARG A 101 -6.70 -11.49 -24.78
CA ARG A 101 -5.99 -12.77 -24.81
C ARG A 101 -4.57 -12.62 -25.34
N GLY A 102 -3.74 -13.64 -25.10
CA GLY A 102 -2.39 -13.76 -25.62
C GLY A 102 -1.54 -12.53 -25.33
N GLU A 103 -0.78 -12.06 -26.30
CA GLU A 103 0.15 -10.93 -26.16
C GLU A 103 -0.54 -9.67 -25.61
N LYS A 104 -1.76 -9.35 -26.10
CA LYS A 104 -2.53 -8.19 -25.61
C LYS A 104 -2.85 -8.28 -24.11
N LEU A 105 -3.07 -9.48 -23.58
CA LEU A 105 -3.26 -9.69 -22.15
C LEU A 105 -1.94 -9.48 -21.40
N ALA A 106 -0.84 -9.99 -21.94
CA ALA A 106 0.47 -9.81 -21.33
C ALA A 106 0.87 -8.32 -21.25
N ASP A 107 0.71 -7.58 -22.36
CA ASP A 107 0.96 -6.12 -22.40
C ASP A 107 0.10 -5.36 -21.39
N LYS A 108 -1.19 -5.74 -21.30
CA LYS A 108 -2.10 -5.13 -20.32
C LYS A 108 -1.66 -5.39 -18.89
N ILE A 109 -1.22 -6.60 -18.58
CA ILE A 109 -0.70 -6.94 -17.25
C ILE A 109 0.56 -6.13 -16.94
N ASP A 110 1.50 -6.02 -17.89
CA ASP A 110 2.73 -5.25 -17.71
C ASP A 110 2.46 -3.76 -17.49
N ALA A 111 1.50 -3.18 -18.23
CA ALA A 111 1.09 -1.79 -18.06
C ALA A 111 0.42 -1.51 -16.69
N ASP A 112 -0.23 -2.52 -16.14
CA ASP A 112 -1.01 -2.39 -14.90
C ASP A 112 -0.36 -3.07 -13.68
N LYS A 113 0.85 -3.61 -13.80
CA LYS A 113 1.50 -4.40 -12.73
C LYS A 113 1.55 -3.70 -11.39
N ASP A 114 1.64 -2.37 -11.37
CA ASP A 114 1.74 -1.57 -10.14
C ASP A 114 0.40 -1.44 -9.39
N PHE A 115 -0.71 -1.81 -10.02
CA PHE A 115 -1.99 -1.97 -9.32
C PHE A 115 -2.10 -3.29 -8.56
N PHE A 116 -1.20 -4.25 -8.75
CA PHE A 116 -1.23 -5.51 -8.03
C PHE A 116 -0.21 -5.52 -6.90
N ARG A 117 -0.63 -5.93 -5.71
CA ARG A 117 0.28 -6.12 -4.58
C ARG A 117 1.14 -7.36 -4.82
N THR A 118 2.23 -7.50 -4.07
CA THR A 118 3.27 -8.49 -4.39
C THR A 118 2.74 -9.91 -4.62
N PRO A 119 1.91 -10.52 -3.74
CA PRO A 119 1.40 -11.86 -4.00
C PRO A 119 0.50 -11.94 -5.23
N GLN A 120 -0.36 -10.92 -5.46
CA GLN A 120 -1.25 -10.84 -6.62
C GLN A 120 -0.45 -10.54 -7.90
N ARG A 121 0.59 -9.72 -7.81
CA ARG A 121 1.51 -9.42 -8.91
C ARG A 121 2.19 -10.68 -9.43
N VAL A 122 2.66 -11.56 -8.55
CA VAL A 122 3.23 -12.86 -8.95
C VAL A 122 2.24 -13.65 -9.81
N VAL A 123 0.97 -13.74 -9.37
CA VAL A 123 -0.08 -14.44 -10.16
C VAL A 123 -0.24 -13.82 -11.55
N MET A 124 -0.28 -12.47 -11.63
CA MET A 124 -0.45 -11.75 -12.91
C MET A 124 0.77 -11.91 -13.83
N VAL A 125 1.99 -11.81 -13.30
CA VAL A 125 3.21 -12.02 -14.09
C VAL A 125 3.25 -13.43 -14.66
N LEU A 126 2.94 -14.45 -13.87
CA LEU A 126 2.85 -15.84 -14.35
C LEU A 126 1.76 -16.00 -15.42
N ALA A 127 0.64 -15.30 -15.31
CA ALA A 127 -0.41 -15.28 -16.32
C ALA A 127 0.08 -14.60 -17.62
N ALA A 128 0.86 -13.51 -17.53
CA ALA A 128 1.44 -12.82 -18.67
C ALA A 128 2.45 -13.73 -19.43
N GLU A 129 3.31 -14.45 -18.69
CA GLU A 129 4.23 -15.42 -19.28
C GLU A 129 3.51 -16.52 -20.08
N GLU A 130 2.42 -17.06 -19.54
CA GLU A 130 1.61 -18.07 -20.25
C GLU A 130 0.86 -17.46 -21.45
N ALA A 131 0.38 -16.22 -21.32
CA ALA A 131 -0.29 -15.50 -22.39
C ALA A 131 0.63 -15.26 -23.61
N ARG A 132 1.91 -14.94 -23.38
CA ARG A 132 2.92 -14.82 -24.46
C ARG A 132 3.18 -16.12 -25.19
N LYS A 133 3.06 -17.27 -24.50
CA LYS A 133 3.26 -18.59 -25.11
C LYS A 133 2.03 -19.11 -25.84
N ASN A 134 0.84 -18.66 -25.44
CA ASN A 134 -0.44 -19.16 -25.97
C ASN A 134 -1.37 -17.99 -26.35
N PRO A 135 -1.53 -17.72 -27.67
CA PRO A 135 -2.39 -16.65 -28.16
C PRO A 135 -3.86 -16.75 -27.75
N SER A 136 -4.35 -17.96 -27.41
CA SER A 136 -5.73 -18.16 -26.94
C SER A 136 -5.89 -18.01 -25.42
N TYR A 137 -4.78 -17.86 -24.68
CA TYR A 137 -4.82 -17.72 -23.21
C TYR A 137 -5.54 -16.46 -22.78
N ASP A 138 -6.47 -16.59 -21.86
CA ASP A 138 -7.13 -15.48 -21.15
C ASP A 138 -6.93 -15.60 -19.63
N LEU A 139 -7.24 -14.52 -18.91
CA LEU A 139 -7.01 -14.48 -17.46
C LEU A 139 -7.88 -15.50 -16.68
N ALA A 140 -9.00 -15.99 -17.25
CA ALA A 140 -9.81 -17.04 -16.62
C ALA A 140 -9.01 -18.36 -16.48
N GLN A 141 -7.97 -18.55 -17.30
CA GLN A 141 -7.10 -19.73 -17.26
C GLN A 141 -5.94 -19.60 -16.25
N ALA A 142 -5.77 -18.46 -15.60
CA ALA A 142 -4.64 -18.20 -14.70
C ALA A 142 -4.42 -19.29 -13.65
N LYS A 143 -5.50 -19.87 -13.10
CA LYS A 143 -5.40 -20.92 -12.11
C LYS A 143 -4.88 -22.24 -12.68
N SER A 144 -5.29 -22.64 -13.87
CA SER A 144 -4.91 -23.93 -14.45
C SER A 144 -3.49 -23.92 -15.00
N ALA A 145 -3.07 -22.81 -15.62
CA ALA A 145 -1.77 -22.70 -16.27
C ALA A 145 -0.61 -22.51 -15.26
N ALA A 146 -0.80 -21.66 -14.24
CA ALA A 146 0.24 -21.36 -13.26
C ALA A 146 0.38 -22.39 -12.12
N GLY A 147 -0.61 -23.29 -11.93
CA GLY A 147 -0.70 -24.16 -10.75
C GLY A 147 0.46 -25.11 -10.54
N ARG A 148 0.98 -25.68 -11.63
CA ARG A 148 2.16 -26.54 -11.54
C ARG A 148 3.41 -25.69 -11.35
N GLY A 149 4.20 -26.04 -10.31
CA GLY A 149 5.45 -25.33 -10.03
C GLY A 149 5.27 -23.91 -9.48
N LEU A 150 4.09 -23.55 -8.91
CA LEU A 150 3.85 -22.21 -8.37
C LEU A 150 4.95 -21.75 -7.41
N LYS A 151 5.46 -22.64 -6.56
CA LYS A 151 6.56 -22.32 -5.65
C LYS A 151 7.84 -21.96 -6.42
N GLU A 152 8.25 -22.79 -7.34
CA GLU A 152 9.43 -22.59 -8.17
C GLU A 152 9.31 -21.32 -9.02
N LYS A 153 8.17 -21.11 -9.67
CA LYS A 153 7.91 -19.91 -10.46
C LYS A 153 7.97 -18.64 -9.60
N THR A 154 7.41 -18.67 -8.37
CA THR A 154 7.51 -17.56 -7.42
C THR A 154 8.95 -17.29 -7.03
N GLN A 155 9.72 -18.33 -6.75
CA GLN A 155 11.15 -18.19 -6.42
C GLN A 155 11.92 -17.56 -7.58
N ASN A 156 11.70 -18.03 -8.81
CA ASN A 156 12.34 -17.49 -10.01
C ASN A 156 11.99 -16.01 -10.22
N TYR A 157 10.73 -15.62 -10.01
CA TYR A 157 10.32 -14.21 -10.04
C TYR A 157 11.10 -13.37 -9.03
N CYS A 158 11.17 -13.80 -7.76
CA CYS A 158 11.92 -13.08 -6.72
C CYS A 158 13.42 -13.03 -7.04
N ILE A 159 14.01 -14.13 -7.50
CA ILE A 159 15.43 -14.20 -7.90
C ILE A 159 15.73 -13.21 -9.04
N ASN A 160 14.88 -13.14 -10.06
CA ASN A 160 15.07 -12.21 -11.17
C ASN A 160 14.96 -10.76 -10.70
N SER A 161 13.99 -10.44 -9.86
CA SER A 161 13.86 -9.11 -9.27
C SER A 161 15.12 -8.68 -8.47
N LEU A 162 15.71 -9.62 -7.72
CA LEU A 162 16.96 -9.37 -6.99
C LEU A 162 18.17 -9.22 -7.93
N ARG A 163 18.26 -10.01 -9.01
CA ARG A 163 19.34 -9.87 -10.00
C ARG A 163 19.30 -8.52 -10.71
N ASP A 164 18.10 -8.03 -11.03
CA ASP A 164 17.93 -6.71 -11.65
C ASP A 164 18.40 -5.60 -10.67
N ALA A 165 18.07 -5.72 -9.38
CA ALA A 165 18.54 -4.79 -8.35
C ALA A 165 20.05 -4.88 -8.16
N ASP A 166 20.63 -6.10 -8.14
CA ASP A 166 22.07 -6.32 -8.01
C ASP A 166 22.86 -5.72 -9.18
N THR A 167 22.32 -5.77 -10.39
CA THR A 167 22.91 -5.12 -11.57
C THR A 167 23.07 -3.62 -11.34
N VAL A 168 22.05 -2.95 -10.77
CA VAL A 168 22.12 -1.51 -10.45
C VAL A 168 23.16 -1.24 -9.36
N VAL A 169 23.19 -2.06 -8.30
CA VAL A 169 24.17 -1.93 -7.22
C VAL A 169 25.60 -2.09 -7.75
N LYS A 170 25.85 -3.11 -8.58
CA LYS A 170 27.18 -3.36 -9.15
C LYS A 170 27.65 -2.25 -10.08
N ALA A 171 26.73 -1.71 -10.89
CA ALA A 171 27.04 -0.57 -11.75
C ALA A 171 27.44 0.68 -10.96
N ALA A 172 26.79 0.94 -9.83
CA ALA A 172 27.06 2.14 -9.03
C ALA A 172 28.23 1.96 -8.03
N TYR A 173 28.42 0.77 -7.45
CA TYR A 173 29.30 0.53 -6.31
C TYR A 173 30.34 -0.59 -6.50
N GLY A 174 30.34 -1.23 -7.68
CA GLY A 174 31.26 -2.32 -8.02
C GLY A 174 30.84 -3.70 -7.50
N GLU A 175 31.44 -4.74 -8.08
CA GLU A 175 31.13 -6.17 -7.85
C GLU A 175 31.29 -6.62 -6.39
N ASN A 176 32.21 -6.03 -5.63
CA ASN A 176 32.55 -6.45 -4.26
C ASN A 176 31.77 -5.71 -3.18
N ASN A 177 30.74 -4.94 -3.55
CA ASN A 177 29.91 -4.19 -2.62
C ASN A 177 29.22 -5.12 -1.60
N ALA A 178 29.06 -4.64 -0.35
CA ALA A 178 28.44 -5.40 0.72
C ALA A 178 26.97 -5.76 0.42
N THR A 179 26.24 -4.85 -0.25
CA THR A 179 24.84 -5.08 -0.65
C THR A 179 24.74 -6.16 -1.72
N SER A 180 25.62 -6.18 -2.73
CA SER A 180 25.67 -7.25 -3.73
C SER A 180 25.92 -8.62 -3.10
N LYS A 181 26.82 -8.72 -2.10
CA LYS A 181 27.02 -9.95 -1.34
C LYS A 181 25.77 -10.38 -0.57
N LEU A 182 25.07 -9.42 0.02
CA LEU A 182 23.81 -9.68 0.73
C LEU A 182 22.72 -10.17 -0.24
N ILE A 183 22.60 -9.58 -1.42
CA ILE A 183 21.67 -10.01 -2.47
C ILE A 183 22.02 -11.42 -2.96
N ALA A 184 23.31 -11.71 -3.22
CA ALA A 184 23.76 -13.03 -3.65
C ALA A 184 23.38 -14.12 -2.64
N ASN A 185 23.60 -13.88 -1.34
CA ASN A 185 23.19 -14.79 -0.27
C ASN A 185 21.69 -15.02 -0.25
N GLN A 186 20.89 -13.96 -0.48
CA GLN A 186 19.42 -14.08 -0.52
C GLN A 186 18.95 -14.87 -1.75
N ILE A 187 19.61 -14.72 -2.90
CA ILE A 187 19.35 -15.52 -4.10
C ILE A 187 19.64 -17.02 -3.83
N GLU A 188 20.72 -17.32 -3.12
CA GLU A 188 21.06 -18.71 -2.72
C GLU A 188 19.98 -19.29 -1.78
N GLU A 189 19.55 -18.52 -0.78
CA GLU A 189 18.44 -18.93 0.11
C GLU A 189 17.15 -19.21 -0.67
N LEU A 190 16.76 -18.33 -1.58
CA LEU A 190 15.59 -18.53 -2.44
C LEU A 190 15.76 -19.78 -3.33
N SER A 191 16.94 -19.98 -3.92
CA SER A 191 17.25 -21.15 -4.75
C SER A 191 17.18 -22.46 -3.97
N SER A 192 17.51 -22.44 -2.67
CA SER A 192 17.34 -23.59 -1.76
C SER A 192 15.89 -23.85 -1.31
N GLY A 193 14.95 -23.07 -1.78
CA GLY A 193 13.52 -23.24 -1.49
C GLY A 193 13.00 -22.44 -0.30
N LYS A 194 13.78 -21.54 0.28
CA LYS A 194 13.35 -20.64 1.35
C LYS A 194 12.69 -19.40 0.75
N ILE A 195 11.45 -19.13 1.14
CA ILE A 195 10.75 -17.88 0.81
C ILE A 195 10.46 -17.18 2.14
N ASN A 196 11.29 -16.21 2.48
CA ASN A 196 11.14 -15.35 3.66
C ASN A 196 11.91 -14.06 3.44
N ARG A 197 11.27 -12.90 3.64
CA ARG A 197 11.90 -11.60 3.42
C ARG A 197 12.45 -10.95 4.68
N GLN A 198 11.90 -11.27 5.88
CA GLN A 198 12.18 -10.51 7.11
C GLN A 198 13.68 -10.41 7.41
N SER A 199 14.38 -11.54 7.41
CA SER A 199 15.84 -11.55 7.68
C SER A 199 16.64 -10.75 6.65
N PHE A 200 16.21 -10.74 5.41
CA PHE A 200 16.86 -9.99 4.33
C PHE A 200 16.65 -8.48 4.50
N THR A 201 15.39 -8.05 4.69
CA THR A 201 15.07 -6.63 4.91
C THR A 201 15.71 -6.06 6.16
N ASP A 202 15.78 -6.82 7.26
CA ASP A 202 16.47 -6.41 8.49
C ASP A 202 17.98 -6.13 8.26
N LYS A 203 18.62 -6.89 7.37
CA LYS A 203 20.02 -6.66 6.98
C LYS A 203 20.16 -5.46 6.05
N LEU A 204 19.22 -5.26 5.10
CA LEU A 204 19.21 -4.10 4.20
C LEU A 204 19.05 -2.78 4.94
N VAL A 205 18.17 -2.73 5.94
CA VAL A 205 17.97 -1.52 6.77
C VAL A 205 19.29 -1.07 7.42
N LYS A 206 20.14 -2.01 7.85
CA LYS A 206 21.46 -1.69 8.42
C LYS A 206 22.44 -1.12 7.40
N GLN A 207 22.17 -1.27 6.11
CA GLN A 207 22.99 -0.75 5.00
C GLN A 207 22.42 0.51 4.35
N GLN A 208 21.30 1.05 4.86
CA GLN A 208 20.62 2.20 4.26
C GLN A 208 21.56 3.38 3.99
N GLY A 209 22.47 3.70 4.90
CA GLY A 209 23.43 4.82 4.73
C GLY A 209 24.61 4.52 3.79
N SER A 210 24.75 3.30 3.26
CA SER A 210 25.86 2.90 2.37
C SER A 210 25.50 3.00 0.88
N LEU A 211 24.25 3.24 0.56
CA LEU A 211 23.74 3.40 -0.80
C LEU A 211 23.08 4.79 -0.96
N ASP A 212 23.08 5.32 -2.17
CA ASP A 212 22.24 6.46 -2.48
C ASP A 212 20.75 6.08 -2.37
N PRO A 213 19.85 7.04 -2.15
CA PRO A 213 18.43 6.77 -1.93
C PRO A 213 17.76 5.99 -3.08
N VAL A 214 18.10 6.26 -4.33
CA VAL A 214 17.49 5.63 -5.52
C VAL A 214 17.91 4.16 -5.60
N THR A 215 19.19 3.88 -5.44
CA THR A 215 19.71 2.50 -5.43
C THR A 215 19.15 1.73 -4.24
N TYR A 216 19.10 2.35 -3.05
CA TYR A 216 18.52 1.71 -1.86
C TYR A 216 17.04 1.36 -2.07
N GLU A 217 16.26 2.28 -2.62
CA GLU A 217 14.86 2.05 -2.94
C GLU A 217 14.69 0.89 -3.92
N LYS A 218 15.50 0.83 -4.98
CA LYS A 218 15.46 -0.25 -5.96
C LYS A 218 15.71 -1.62 -5.33
N VAL A 219 16.69 -1.72 -4.43
CA VAL A 219 16.99 -2.96 -3.70
C VAL A 219 15.86 -3.31 -2.73
N MET A 220 15.31 -2.33 -2.03
CA MET A 220 14.20 -2.53 -1.11
C MET A 220 12.94 -2.99 -1.84
N ASP A 221 12.61 -2.42 -3.00
CA ASP A 221 11.49 -2.87 -3.84
C ASP A 221 11.66 -4.32 -4.28
N ALA A 222 12.88 -4.72 -4.67
CA ALA A 222 13.17 -6.12 -4.98
C ALA A 222 13.02 -7.04 -3.76
N ALA A 223 13.45 -6.59 -2.58
CA ALA A 223 13.27 -7.30 -1.33
C ALA A 223 11.77 -7.47 -0.98
N MET A 224 10.97 -6.43 -1.17
CA MET A 224 9.53 -6.46 -0.92
C MET A 224 8.74 -7.33 -1.92
N ASN A 225 9.34 -7.69 -3.06
CA ASN A 225 8.79 -8.71 -3.95
C ASN A 225 8.89 -10.13 -3.37
N ILE A 226 9.70 -10.35 -2.36
CA ILE A 226 9.76 -11.64 -1.63
C ILE A 226 8.56 -11.67 -0.67
N PRO A 227 7.64 -12.65 -0.74
CA PRO A 227 6.54 -12.75 0.22
C PRO A 227 7.05 -13.08 1.62
N MET A 228 6.28 -12.77 2.66
CA MET A 228 6.61 -13.15 4.05
C MET A 228 6.70 -14.66 4.18
N ASP A 229 5.77 -15.37 3.56
CA ASP A 229 5.80 -16.82 3.40
C ASP A 229 5.07 -17.26 2.12
N PHE A 230 5.17 -18.54 1.78
CA PHE A 230 4.50 -19.06 0.58
C PHE A 230 2.97 -19.10 0.71
N SER A 231 2.40 -19.01 1.92
CA SER A 231 0.95 -19.02 2.12
C SER A 231 0.27 -17.77 1.53
N GLU A 232 0.96 -16.62 1.52
CA GLU A 232 0.46 -15.39 0.89
C GLU A 232 0.23 -15.59 -0.61
N VAL A 233 1.21 -16.17 -1.32
CA VAL A 233 1.09 -16.46 -2.75
C VAL A 233 -0.01 -17.49 -3.02
N ARG A 234 -0.11 -18.52 -2.18
CA ARG A 234 -1.18 -19.52 -2.29
C ARG A 234 -2.57 -18.90 -2.12
N LYS A 235 -2.73 -17.98 -1.18
CA LYS A 235 -4.00 -17.25 -0.97
C LYS A 235 -4.34 -16.38 -2.18
N ALA A 236 -3.38 -15.59 -2.70
CA ALA A 236 -3.57 -14.78 -3.89
C ALA A 236 -3.91 -15.65 -5.11
N TYR A 237 -3.22 -16.76 -5.28
CA TYR A 237 -3.49 -17.74 -6.33
C TYR A 237 -4.89 -18.37 -6.22
N GLY A 238 -5.35 -18.64 -5.00
CA GLY A 238 -6.71 -19.12 -4.74
C GLY A 238 -7.82 -18.15 -5.16
N GLN A 239 -7.51 -16.84 -5.20
CA GLN A 239 -8.43 -15.81 -5.69
C GLN A 239 -8.58 -15.84 -7.22
N ALA A 240 -7.64 -16.43 -7.94
CA ALA A 240 -7.64 -16.54 -9.40
C ALA A 240 -8.61 -17.64 -9.90
N ASN A 241 -9.90 -17.50 -9.54
CA ASN A 241 -10.98 -18.40 -9.93
C ASN A 241 -12.13 -17.63 -10.59
N GLY A 242 -12.73 -18.19 -11.64
CA GLY A 242 -13.90 -17.65 -12.31
C GLY A 242 -13.59 -16.96 -13.65
N SER A 243 -14.38 -15.94 -14.03
CA SER A 243 -14.16 -15.19 -15.26
C SER A 243 -12.93 -14.28 -15.17
N ALA A 244 -12.37 -13.89 -16.31
CA ALA A 244 -11.24 -12.97 -16.39
C ALA A 244 -11.49 -11.67 -15.57
N GLN A 245 -12.68 -11.06 -15.71
CA GLN A 245 -13.08 -9.90 -14.91
C GLN A 245 -13.13 -10.22 -13.41
N GLY A 246 -13.72 -11.37 -13.04
CA GLY A 246 -13.85 -11.79 -11.64
C GLY A 246 -12.49 -12.00 -10.98
N ILE A 247 -11.56 -12.62 -11.69
CA ILE A 247 -10.17 -12.81 -11.24
C ILE A 247 -9.47 -11.46 -11.08
N ALA A 248 -9.51 -10.60 -12.11
CA ALA A 248 -8.90 -9.27 -12.04
C ALA A 248 -9.44 -8.48 -10.84
N LYS A 249 -10.77 -8.46 -10.63
CA LYS A 249 -11.39 -7.79 -9.49
C LYS A 249 -10.91 -8.34 -8.15
N ALA A 250 -10.82 -9.67 -8.01
CA ALA A 250 -10.35 -10.30 -6.79
C ALA A 250 -8.88 -9.95 -6.48
N LEU A 251 -8.03 -9.96 -7.49
CA LEU A 251 -6.61 -9.62 -7.34
C LEU A 251 -6.38 -8.12 -7.11
N LEU A 252 -7.21 -7.25 -7.70
CA LEU A 252 -7.17 -5.79 -7.48
C LEU A 252 -7.69 -5.38 -6.09
N LYS A 253 -8.46 -6.23 -5.40
CA LYS A 253 -9.08 -5.88 -4.11
C LYS A 253 -8.06 -5.38 -3.08
N GLN A 254 -6.87 -5.95 -3.06
CA GLN A 254 -5.80 -5.55 -2.15
C GLN A 254 -5.24 -4.14 -2.44
N SER A 255 -5.37 -3.66 -3.68
CA SER A 255 -4.99 -2.30 -4.06
C SER A 255 -6.12 -1.28 -3.88
N MET A 256 -7.25 -1.68 -3.31
CA MET A 256 -8.35 -0.75 -3.03
C MET A 256 -7.88 0.41 -2.16
N GLN A 257 -8.15 1.63 -2.60
CA GLN A 257 -7.80 2.83 -1.85
C GLN A 257 -8.59 2.92 -0.54
N THR A 258 -7.86 3.01 0.55
CA THR A 258 -8.37 3.24 1.90
C THR A 258 -7.76 4.52 2.48
N ILE A 259 -8.31 4.99 3.59
CA ILE A 259 -7.73 6.09 4.37
C ILE A 259 -7.31 5.53 5.72
N GLU A 260 -6.04 5.70 6.01
CA GLU A 260 -5.44 5.30 7.27
C GLU A 260 -5.42 6.48 8.25
N HIS A 261 -5.71 6.19 9.52
CA HIS A 261 -5.48 7.14 10.62
C HIS A 261 -4.06 6.97 11.15
N ILE A 262 -3.21 7.98 10.98
CA ILE A 262 -1.83 7.96 11.49
C ILE A 262 -1.84 7.65 12.98
N HIS A 263 -2.58 8.43 13.78
CA HIS A 263 -2.95 8.06 15.15
C HIS A 263 -4.27 7.27 15.09
N PRO A 264 -4.31 6.00 15.52
CA PRO A 264 -5.49 5.16 15.35
C PRO A 264 -6.75 5.75 15.98
N LYS A 265 -7.87 5.69 15.25
CA LYS A 265 -9.17 6.17 15.75
C LYS A 265 -9.57 5.52 17.07
N SER A 266 -9.30 4.21 17.23
CA SER A 266 -9.57 3.47 18.47
C SER A 266 -8.75 3.95 19.67
N LYS A 267 -7.68 4.72 19.42
CA LYS A 267 -6.83 5.37 20.43
C LYS A 267 -7.09 6.87 20.57
N GLY A 268 -8.20 7.36 20.02
CA GLY A 268 -8.59 8.77 20.09
C GLY A 268 -8.11 9.64 18.92
N GLY A 269 -7.58 9.05 17.85
CA GLY A 269 -7.17 9.77 16.66
C GLY A 269 -8.33 10.54 16.01
N PRO A 270 -8.13 11.83 15.66
CA PRO A 270 -9.18 12.67 15.11
C PRO A 270 -9.50 12.30 13.65
N ASN A 271 -10.73 12.57 13.22
CA ASN A 271 -11.09 12.61 11.81
C ASN A 271 -10.72 14.00 11.24
N ALA A 272 -9.45 14.21 10.98
CA ALA A 272 -8.92 15.47 10.46
C ALA A 272 -7.77 15.21 9.49
N THR A 273 -7.50 16.17 8.61
CA THR A 273 -6.59 15.99 7.46
C THR A 273 -5.17 15.62 7.87
N GLU A 274 -4.65 16.20 8.96
CA GLU A 274 -3.32 15.92 9.50
C GLU A 274 -3.16 14.49 10.02
N ASN A 275 -4.26 13.81 10.29
CA ASN A 275 -4.27 12.44 10.79
C ASN A 275 -4.61 11.40 9.70
N PHE A 276 -4.78 11.83 8.46
CA PHE A 276 -5.15 10.96 7.36
C PHE A 276 -4.00 10.81 6.36
N ILE A 277 -3.77 9.59 5.95
CA ILE A 277 -2.88 9.27 4.83
C ILE A 277 -3.52 8.15 3.99
N ALA A 278 -3.24 8.12 2.68
CA ALA A 278 -3.86 7.13 1.83
C ALA A 278 -3.02 5.85 1.78
N GLU A 279 -3.65 4.73 2.13
CA GLU A 279 -3.06 3.39 2.05
C GLU A 279 -3.93 2.44 1.24
N CYS A 280 -3.33 1.41 0.64
CA CYS A 280 -4.10 0.34 0.04
C CYS A 280 -4.64 -0.63 1.09
N GLY A 281 -5.63 -1.44 0.71
CA GLY A 281 -6.22 -2.43 1.60
C GLY A 281 -5.20 -3.43 2.14
N ASP A 282 -4.22 -3.82 1.32
CA ASP A 282 -3.17 -4.77 1.71
C ASP A 282 -2.27 -4.25 2.85
N CYS A 283 -2.02 -2.95 2.89
CA CYS A 283 -1.24 -2.31 3.95
C CYS A 283 -2.10 -1.93 5.16
N ASN A 284 -3.24 -1.30 4.93
CA ASN A 284 -4.09 -0.76 5.99
C ASN A 284 -4.76 -1.86 6.84
N TRP A 285 -5.36 -2.89 6.20
CA TRP A 285 -6.10 -3.91 6.97
C TRP A 285 -5.24 -4.74 7.91
N PRO A 286 -4.04 -5.23 7.54
CA PRO A 286 -3.17 -5.94 8.48
C PRO A 286 -2.62 -5.04 9.57
N ARG A 287 -2.37 -3.74 9.28
CA ARG A 287 -1.90 -2.80 10.30
C ARG A 287 -2.94 -2.62 11.41
N GLY A 288 -4.20 -2.47 11.05
CA GLY A 288 -5.28 -2.30 12.00
C GLY A 288 -4.97 -1.19 13.03
N ASN A 289 -4.88 -1.56 14.31
CA ASN A 289 -4.56 -0.63 15.41
C ASN A 289 -3.08 -0.67 15.85
N SER A 290 -2.19 -1.32 15.08
CA SER A 290 -0.76 -1.36 15.39
C SER A 290 -0.15 0.05 15.26
N SER A 291 0.84 0.36 16.10
CA SER A 291 1.59 1.61 15.96
C SER A 291 2.48 1.58 14.71
N TYR A 292 2.82 2.75 14.17
CA TYR A 292 3.77 2.82 13.07
C TYR A 292 5.14 2.24 13.43
N LEU A 293 5.59 2.35 14.67
CA LEU A 293 6.82 1.72 15.14
C LEU A 293 6.81 0.18 15.03
N GLN A 294 5.66 -0.44 15.26
CA GLN A 294 5.51 -1.89 15.05
C GLN A 294 5.43 -2.21 13.55
N TRP A 295 4.76 -1.37 12.78
CA TRP A 295 4.58 -1.52 11.34
C TRP A 295 5.90 -1.43 10.58
N LEU A 296 6.79 -0.49 10.95
CA LEU A 296 8.12 -0.33 10.37
C LEU A 296 9.01 -1.58 10.48
N LYS A 297 8.77 -2.47 11.44
CA LYS A 297 9.53 -3.72 11.56
C LYS A 297 9.27 -4.69 10.41
N ILE A 298 8.09 -4.65 9.82
CA ILE A 298 7.70 -5.52 8.71
C ILE A 298 7.59 -4.78 7.38
N HIS A 299 7.57 -3.44 7.43
CA HIS A 299 7.53 -2.52 6.30
C HIS A 299 8.64 -1.46 6.41
N PRO A 300 9.92 -1.85 6.33
CA PRO A 300 11.04 -0.93 6.45
C PRO A 300 11.14 0.06 5.27
N GLU A 301 10.47 -0.22 4.16
CA GLU A 301 10.33 0.68 3.00
C GLU A 301 9.38 1.86 3.26
N TYR A 302 8.59 1.81 4.32
CA TYR A 302 7.55 2.80 4.60
C TYR A 302 8.05 4.26 4.56
N PRO A 303 9.19 4.63 5.17
CA PRO A 303 9.65 6.03 5.15
C PRO A 303 9.88 6.57 3.75
N LEU A 304 10.42 5.75 2.84
CA LEU A 304 10.66 6.12 1.43
C LEU A 304 9.33 6.32 0.71
N LYS A 305 8.42 5.35 0.85
CA LYS A 305 7.11 5.38 0.17
C LYS A 305 6.18 6.47 0.73
N ALA A 306 6.29 6.79 2.02
CA ALA A 306 5.60 7.92 2.62
C ALA A 306 6.15 9.25 2.07
N GLN A 307 7.47 9.36 1.84
CA GLN A 307 8.09 10.50 1.18
C GLN A 307 7.54 10.68 -0.25
N ASP A 308 7.57 9.62 -1.07
CA ASP A 308 7.04 9.63 -2.44
C ASP A 308 5.56 10.04 -2.47
N HIS A 309 4.76 9.52 -1.52
CA HIS A 309 3.34 9.86 -1.41
C HIS A 309 3.12 11.35 -1.13
N ILE A 310 3.89 11.93 -0.20
CA ILE A 310 3.76 13.36 0.15
C ILE A 310 4.26 14.25 -0.99
N GLU A 311 5.35 13.90 -1.67
CA GLU A 311 5.82 14.62 -2.86
C GLU A 311 4.77 14.59 -3.97
N TRP A 312 4.21 13.42 -4.25
CA TRP A 312 3.10 13.27 -5.18
C TRP A 312 1.92 14.16 -4.79
N PHE A 313 1.53 14.17 -3.50
CA PHE A 313 0.40 14.96 -3.01
C PHE A 313 0.65 16.47 -3.19
N GLN A 314 1.83 16.95 -2.81
CA GLN A 314 2.23 18.36 -2.99
C GLN A 314 2.30 18.73 -4.48
N GLN A 315 2.76 17.82 -5.35
CA GLN A 315 2.72 18.04 -6.80
C GLN A 315 1.27 18.18 -7.33
N GLN A 316 0.32 17.36 -6.84
CA GLN A 316 -1.09 17.50 -7.25
C GLN A 316 -1.70 18.85 -6.82
N ILE A 317 -1.26 19.41 -5.67
CA ILE A 317 -1.67 20.77 -5.25
C ILE A 317 -1.08 21.82 -6.20
N VAL A 318 0.21 21.71 -6.52
CA VAL A 318 0.90 22.63 -7.45
C VAL A 318 0.29 22.57 -8.85
N ASP A 319 -0.11 21.39 -9.32
CA ASP A 319 -0.80 21.17 -10.59
C ASP A 319 -2.26 21.65 -10.60
N GLY A 320 -2.79 22.12 -9.46
CA GLY A 320 -4.19 22.57 -9.32
C GLY A 320 -5.23 21.45 -9.31
N LYS A 321 -4.81 20.18 -9.19
CA LYS A 321 -5.71 19.02 -9.09
C LYS A 321 -6.24 18.81 -7.66
N ILE A 322 -5.52 19.32 -6.66
CA ILE A 322 -5.91 19.37 -5.26
C ILE A 322 -6.08 20.83 -4.85
N ASP A 323 -7.17 21.11 -4.13
CA ASP A 323 -7.53 22.44 -3.65
C ASP A 323 -6.47 23.00 -2.68
N SER A 324 -6.23 24.32 -2.74
CA SER A 324 -5.24 25.04 -1.92
C SER A 324 -5.47 24.98 -0.41
N ARG A 325 -6.69 24.65 0.04
CA ARG A 325 -6.94 24.38 1.48
C ARG A 325 -6.11 23.23 2.05
N TYR A 326 -5.46 22.42 1.19
CA TYR A 326 -4.55 21.35 1.57
C TYR A 326 -3.07 21.75 1.52
N ASP A 327 -2.75 23.04 1.33
CA ASP A 327 -1.35 23.50 1.23
C ASP A 327 -0.51 23.09 2.47
N ASP A 328 -1.12 23.04 3.67
CA ASP A 328 -0.49 22.62 4.92
C ASP A 328 -0.38 21.10 5.10
N TYR A 329 -1.07 20.30 4.29
CA TYR A 329 -1.21 18.86 4.50
C TYR A 329 0.14 18.13 4.67
N GLY A 330 1.13 18.40 3.82
CA GLY A 330 2.45 17.78 3.92
C GLY A 330 3.15 18.06 5.25
N VAL A 331 3.08 19.31 5.71
CA VAL A 331 3.67 19.74 6.99
C VAL A 331 2.95 19.08 8.18
N ASP A 332 1.65 18.99 8.12
CA ASP A 332 0.82 18.42 9.19
C ASP A 332 1.02 16.91 9.30
N VAL A 333 1.02 16.19 8.16
CA VAL A 333 1.33 14.74 8.13
C VAL A 333 2.75 14.46 8.63
N LYS A 334 3.74 15.27 8.22
CA LYS A 334 5.11 15.17 8.73
C LYS A 334 5.15 15.24 10.25
N LYS A 335 4.49 16.25 10.86
CA LYS A 335 4.44 16.40 12.33
C LYS A 335 3.79 15.19 12.99
N THR A 336 2.68 14.70 12.44
CA THR A 336 1.92 13.58 13.01
C THR A 336 2.72 12.28 12.93
N LEU A 337 3.31 11.96 11.77
CA LEU A 337 4.14 10.77 11.58
C LEU A 337 5.41 10.82 12.45
N SER A 338 6.12 11.95 12.49
CA SER A 338 7.30 12.11 13.35
C SER A 338 6.96 11.86 14.80
N LYS A 339 5.82 12.39 15.30
CA LYS A 339 5.34 12.14 16.65
C LYS A 339 5.02 10.67 16.91
N GLU A 340 4.22 10.03 16.04
CA GLU A 340 3.82 8.63 16.18
C GLU A 340 4.98 7.64 16.08
N THR A 341 6.08 8.04 15.44
CA THR A 341 7.28 7.22 15.24
C THR A 341 8.47 7.66 16.10
N HIS A 342 8.25 8.59 17.05
CA HIS A 342 9.32 9.14 17.88
C HIS A 342 10.53 9.64 17.05
N GLY A 343 10.26 10.31 15.92
CA GLY A 343 11.29 10.84 15.02
C GLY A 343 11.92 9.82 14.06
N GLN A 344 11.46 8.56 14.03
CA GLN A 344 12.02 7.58 13.08
C GLN A 344 11.58 7.82 11.63
N ILE A 345 10.47 8.54 11.43
CA ILE A 345 10.04 8.99 10.10
C ILE A 345 10.11 10.52 10.08
N GLU A 346 11.05 11.04 9.30
CA GLU A 346 11.23 12.47 9.06
C GLU A 346 11.03 12.76 7.58
N LEU A 347 9.84 13.23 7.22
CA LEU A 347 9.53 13.60 5.85
C LEU A 347 10.16 14.95 5.49
N LYS A 348 10.61 15.07 4.25
CA LYS A 348 11.05 16.31 3.64
C LYS A 348 9.87 16.91 2.88
N VAL A 349 9.42 18.09 3.25
CA VAL A 349 8.22 18.70 2.70
C VAL A 349 8.45 20.18 2.38
N LEU A 350 7.79 20.68 1.36
CA LEU A 350 7.71 22.12 1.12
C LEU A 350 6.71 22.76 2.09
N ASN A 351 7.02 23.97 2.55
CA ASN A 351 6.07 24.72 3.36
C ASN A 351 4.95 25.34 2.48
N PRO A 352 3.82 25.76 3.07
CA PRO A 352 2.66 26.27 2.33
C PRO A 352 2.97 27.46 1.44
N GLU A 353 3.83 28.38 1.88
CA GLU A 353 4.23 29.55 1.10
C GLU A 353 4.99 29.14 -0.18
N LYS A 354 5.89 28.16 -0.08
CA LYS A 354 6.60 27.62 -1.24
C LYS A 354 5.65 26.90 -2.19
N ILE A 355 4.71 26.10 -1.68
CA ILE A 355 3.66 25.43 -2.49
C ILE A 355 2.85 26.48 -3.27
N LYS A 356 2.43 27.56 -2.61
CA LYS A 356 1.71 28.66 -3.27
C LYS A 356 2.52 29.29 -4.40
N GLN A 357 3.79 29.63 -4.14
CA GLN A 357 4.70 30.20 -5.15
C GLN A 357 4.86 29.27 -6.37
N LEU A 358 5.00 27.96 -6.15
CA LEU A 358 5.15 26.99 -7.22
C LEU A 358 3.86 26.85 -8.04
N ARG A 359 2.69 26.87 -7.39
CA ARG A 359 1.40 26.85 -8.07
C ARG A 359 1.20 28.10 -8.94
N GLU A 360 1.55 29.29 -8.45
CA GLU A 360 1.53 30.54 -9.24
C GLU A 360 2.49 30.46 -10.43
N ALA A 361 3.70 29.92 -10.23
CA ALA A 361 4.66 29.69 -11.31
C ALA A 361 4.13 28.72 -12.38
N LYS A 362 3.48 27.61 -11.94
CA LYS A 362 2.83 26.65 -12.84
C LYS A 362 1.71 27.27 -13.65
N GLN A 363 0.85 28.08 -13.02
CA GLN A 363 -0.21 28.83 -13.69
C GLN A 363 0.33 29.84 -14.71
N ALA A 364 1.53 30.39 -14.48
CA ALA A 364 2.26 31.24 -15.41
C ALA A 364 3.00 30.45 -16.53
N GLY A 365 2.74 29.15 -16.67
CA GLY A 365 3.32 28.29 -17.73
C GLY A 365 4.75 27.81 -17.48
N LYS A 366 5.30 27.98 -16.28
CA LYS A 366 6.62 27.42 -15.93
C LYS A 366 6.51 25.93 -15.66
N ASP A 367 7.53 25.17 -16.03
CA ASP A 367 7.67 23.80 -15.58
C ASP A 367 8.12 23.77 -14.11
N VAL A 368 7.40 22.99 -13.27
CA VAL A 368 7.60 22.94 -11.83
C VAL A 368 7.57 21.50 -11.38
N ASN A 369 8.61 21.09 -10.65
CA ASN A 369 8.75 19.76 -10.07
C ASN A 369 8.99 19.87 -8.56
N VAL A 370 8.06 19.36 -7.76
CA VAL A 370 8.09 19.42 -6.29
C VAL A 370 9.29 18.66 -5.74
N SER A 371 9.60 17.47 -6.25
CA SER A 371 10.74 16.67 -5.78
C SER A 371 12.07 17.40 -5.97
N GLU A 372 12.22 18.13 -7.07
CA GLU A 372 13.42 18.97 -7.31
C GLU A 372 13.52 20.12 -6.32
N GLU A 373 12.40 20.76 -6.01
CA GLU A 373 12.39 21.87 -5.06
C GLU A 373 12.66 21.39 -3.62
N ILE A 374 12.16 20.18 -3.26
CA ILE A 374 12.52 19.52 -2.00
C ILE A 374 14.02 19.22 -1.97
N ALA A 375 14.57 18.61 -3.01
CA ALA A 375 16.01 18.31 -3.10
C ALA A 375 16.87 19.58 -2.94
N LYS A 376 16.49 20.69 -3.58
CA LYS A 376 17.16 22.00 -3.43
C LYS A 376 17.06 22.54 -1.99
N GLN A 377 15.86 22.45 -1.39
CA GLN A 377 15.62 22.96 -0.02
C GLN A 377 16.44 22.21 1.02
N TYR A 378 16.60 20.90 0.85
CA TYR A 378 17.32 20.05 1.80
C TYR A 378 18.77 19.74 1.41
N GLY A 379 19.29 20.39 0.33
CA GLY A 379 20.70 20.31 -0.07
C GLY A 379 21.11 18.99 -0.75
N GLU A 380 20.16 18.23 -1.31
CA GLU A 380 20.46 16.99 -2.03
C GLU A 380 20.94 17.28 -3.45
N LYS A 381 22.12 16.77 -3.81
CA LYS A 381 22.57 16.79 -5.21
C LYS A 381 21.74 15.80 -6.02
N LYS A 382 21.13 16.24 -7.13
CA LYS A 382 20.53 15.35 -8.12
C LYS A 382 21.58 14.33 -8.58
N THR A 383 21.30 13.04 -8.43
CA THR A 383 21.87 12.03 -9.33
C THR A 383 21.12 12.20 -10.66
N GLU A 384 21.81 12.74 -11.66
CA GLU A 384 21.28 12.84 -13.02
C GLU A 384 20.82 11.43 -13.45
N LYS A 385 19.53 11.30 -13.71
CA LYS A 385 19.01 10.13 -14.44
C LYS A 385 19.69 10.19 -15.79
N SER A 386 20.61 9.27 -16.05
CA SER A 386 21.13 9.05 -17.41
C SER A 386 19.91 8.67 -18.27
N GLU A 387 19.49 9.61 -19.13
CA GLU A 387 18.58 9.32 -20.22
C GLU A 387 19.31 8.34 -21.14
N GLU A 388 19.03 7.06 -20.99
CA GLU A 388 19.33 6.08 -22.01
C GLU A 388 18.42 6.37 -23.20
N LYS A 389 19.08 6.91 -24.24
CA LYS A 389 18.53 6.99 -25.60
C LYS A 389 18.44 5.61 -26.24
#